data_ba0e55c11f0de17097bf5a269572801d
#
_entry.id   ba0e55c11f0de17097bf5a269572801d
#
_cell.length_a   1.000
_cell.length_b   1.000
_cell.length_c   1.000
_cell.angle_alpha   90.00
_cell.angle_beta   90.00
_cell.angle_gamma   90.00
#
_symmetry.space_group_name_H-M   'P 1'
#
loop_
_entity.id
_entity.type
_entity.pdbx_description
1 polymer ?
#
loop_
_entity_poly.entity_id
_entity_poly.type
_entity_poly.pdbx_seq_one_letter_code
_entity_poly.pdbx_strand_id
1 'polypeptide(L)'
;MTEDEQPVRAATSGSRRRRGRPPASGGPSTEQRILRTARELFSELGYEKCTFSEIAERAGLTRPAINHYFHSKKDLYDAVFESAEDNVVTTGMASAAAAPDLPGQLTAFLRAASQVDSEDRSYARFITSALLDAFRHPELRDRAHAQLDEVREFVAGSLREAIEAGEVRADLDVGAVSEMLVAVMWGMGLYAGFVGTHDQLESVIDQFSRLLDGSLW
;
A
#
# COMPACT_ATOMS: atom_id res chain seq x y z
N MET A 1 29.50 -38.88 74.46
CA MET A 1 30.62 -38.02 74.00
C MET A 1 31.11 -38.61 72.69
N THR A 2 30.50 -38.21 71.61
CA THR A 2 30.95 -38.38 70.26
C THR A 2 29.98 -37.61 69.38
N GLU A 3 30.46 -36.53 68.78
CA GLU A 3 29.77 -35.68 67.84
C GLU A 3 29.63 -36.39 66.48
N ASP A 4 28.46 -36.28 65.92
CA ASP A 4 28.11 -36.85 64.62
C ASP A 4 27.98 -35.70 63.65
N GLU A 5 28.98 -35.52 62.77
CA GLU A 5 29.02 -34.56 61.68
C GLU A 5 28.25 -35.05 60.48
N GLN A 6 27.17 -34.42 60.12
CA GLN A 6 26.48 -34.62 58.85
C GLN A 6 27.04 -33.73 57.75
N PRO A 7 27.24 -34.22 56.52
CA PRO A 7 27.73 -33.39 55.39
C PRO A 7 26.59 -32.62 54.72
N VAL A 8 26.84 -31.34 54.50
CA VAL A 8 26.01 -30.38 53.79
C VAL A 8 25.91 -30.75 52.29
N ARG A 9 24.70 -31.01 51.81
CA ARG A 9 24.41 -31.15 50.36
C ARG A 9 24.41 -29.81 49.68
N ALA A 10 25.26 -29.66 48.66
CA ALA A 10 25.33 -28.52 47.76
C ALA A 10 24.06 -28.47 46.88
N ALA A 11 23.33 -27.37 46.93
CA ALA A 11 22.20 -27.08 46.08
C ALA A 11 22.70 -26.64 44.71
N THR A 12 22.38 -27.39 43.66
CA THR A 12 22.60 -27.04 42.26
C THR A 12 21.66 -25.89 41.85
N SER A 13 22.23 -24.74 41.62
CA SER A 13 21.56 -23.55 41.08
C SER A 13 21.12 -23.81 39.65
N GLY A 14 19.83 -24.09 39.42
CA GLY A 14 19.20 -24.16 38.12
C GLY A 14 19.11 -22.73 37.51
N SER A 15 19.89 -22.48 36.51
CA SER A 15 19.79 -21.29 35.67
C SER A 15 18.40 -21.18 35.04
N ARG A 16 17.54 -20.32 35.60
CA ARG A 16 16.29 -19.91 34.97
C ARG A 16 16.62 -19.14 33.69
N ARG A 17 16.37 -19.75 32.51
CA ARG A 17 16.32 -19.06 31.24
C ARG A 17 15.35 -17.88 31.36
N ARG A 18 15.90 -16.66 31.27
CA ARG A 18 15.12 -15.42 31.17
C ARG A 18 14.21 -15.53 29.95
N ARG A 19 12.91 -15.69 30.17
CA ARG A 19 11.89 -15.43 29.14
C ARG A 19 12.12 -14.01 28.63
N GLY A 20 12.32 -13.88 27.33
CA GLY A 20 12.45 -12.58 26.68
C GLY A 20 11.28 -11.68 27.03
N ARG A 21 11.60 -10.42 27.31
CA ARG A 21 10.62 -9.36 27.57
C ARG A 21 9.67 -9.28 26.39
N PRO A 22 8.33 -9.20 26.60
CA PRO A 22 7.38 -8.92 25.51
C PRO A 22 7.79 -7.63 24.81
N PRO A 23 7.62 -7.53 23.48
CA PRO A 23 7.93 -6.30 22.76
C PRO A 23 7.10 -5.16 23.34
N ALA A 24 7.75 -4.01 23.54
CA ALA A 24 7.10 -2.80 24.05
C ALA A 24 5.95 -2.42 23.10
N SER A 25 4.74 -2.32 23.61
CA SER A 25 3.55 -1.84 22.92
C SER A 25 3.76 -0.41 22.45
N GLY A 26 3.88 -0.18 21.12
CA GLY A 26 3.87 1.17 20.56
C GLY A 26 4.60 1.41 19.24
N GLY A 27 5.36 0.45 18.70
CA GLY A 27 6.01 0.58 17.40
C GLY A 27 5.43 -0.37 16.34
N PRO A 28 5.68 -0.14 15.04
CA PRO A 28 5.24 -1.02 13.99
C PRO A 28 5.76 -2.44 14.22
N SER A 29 4.93 -3.45 13.91
CA SER A 29 5.33 -4.86 14.00
C SER A 29 6.54 -5.14 13.11
N THR A 30 7.26 -6.24 13.38
CA THR A 30 8.39 -6.64 12.51
C THR A 30 7.92 -6.85 11.08
N GLU A 31 6.77 -7.44 10.88
CA GLU A 31 6.15 -7.62 9.56
C GLU A 31 5.87 -6.29 8.86
N GLN A 32 5.24 -5.33 9.55
CA GLN A 32 4.99 -3.98 8.99
C GLN A 32 6.29 -3.27 8.61
N ARG A 33 7.37 -3.45 9.39
CA ARG A 33 8.69 -2.92 9.02
C ARG A 33 9.23 -3.56 7.75
N ILE A 34 9.08 -4.89 7.61
CA ILE A 34 9.49 -5.61 6.39
C ILE A 34 8.71 -5.10 5.19
N LEU A 35 7.38 -5.04 5.29
CA LEU A 35 6.50 -4.58 4.19
C LEU A 35 6.83 -3.15 3.76
N ARG A 36 7.01 -2.22 4.70
CA ARG A 36 7.39 -0.84 4.39
C ARG A 36 8.74 -0.78 3.67
N THR A 37 9.77 -1.42 4.24
CA THR A 37 11.12 -1.42 3.64
C THR A 37 11.15 -2.12 2.28
N ALA A 38 10.39 -3.20 2.11
CA ALA A 38 10.27 -3.89 0.83
C ALA A 38 9.57 -3.00 -0.21
N ARG A 39 8.50 -2.28 0.16
CA ARG A 39 7.81 -1.32 -0.71
C ARG A 39 8.75 -0.24 -1.23
N GLU A 40 9.52 0.38 -0.32
CA GLU A 40 10.54 1.37 -0.67
C GLU A 40 11.55 0.79 -1.67
N LEU A 41 12.12 -0.38 -1.37
CA LEU A 41 13.13 -1.03 -2.22
C LEU A 41 12.58 -1.49 -3.57
N PHE A 42 11.39 -2.07 -3.61
CA PHE A 42 10.75 -2.43 -4.88
C PHE A 42 10.46 -1.20 -5.74
N SER A 43 10.05 -0.09 -5.13
CA SER A 43 9.83 1.16 -5.87
C SER A 43 11.11 1.82 -6.38
N GLU A 44 12.23 1.64 -5.68
CA GLU A 44 13.54 2.19 -6.06
C GLU A 44 14.27 1.32 -7.10
N LEU A 45 14.28 0.01 -6.91
CA LEU A 45 15.11 -0.94 -7.66
C LEU A 45 14.32 -1.77 -8.68
N GLY A 46 13.00 -1.84 -8.53
CA GLY A 46 12.12 -2.78 -9.24
C GLY A 46 12.18 -4.19 -8.67
N TYR A 47 11.22 -5.03 -9.10
CA TYR A 47 11.11 -6.41 -8.62
C TYR A 47 12.38 -7.23 -8.82
N GLU A 48 13.00 -7.17 -10.00
CA GLU A 48 14.11 -8.03 -10.38
C GLU A 48 15.34 -7.84 -9.46
N LYS A 49 15.75 -6.60 -9.23
CA LYS A 49 16.98 -6.26 -8.51
C LYS A 49 16.86 -6.34 -6.99
N CYS A 50 15.66 -6.22 -6.46
CA CYS A 50 15.43 -6.25 -5.02
C CYS A 50 15.67 -7.67 -4.44
N THR A 51 16.43 -7.77 -3.36
CA THR A 51 16.77 -9.04 -2.69
C THR A 51 16.39 -9.03 -1.22
N PHE A 52 16.14 -10.22 -0.64
CA PHE A 52 15.91 -10.38 0.81
C PHE A 52 17.08 -9.87 1.66
N SER A 53 18.31 -9.91 1.15
CA SER A 53 19.48 -9.41 1.87
C SER A 53 19.47 -7.89 1.99
N GLU A 54 19.15 -7.18 0.90
CA GLU A 54 18.98 -5.72 0.89
C GLU A 54 17.83 -5.27 1.78
N ILE A 55 16.69 -5.98 1.72
CA ILE A 55 15.54 -5.69 2.59
C ILE A 55 15.92 -5.88 4.06
N ALA A 56 16.61 -6.98 4.40
CA ALA A 56 17.03 -7.25 5.76
C ALA A 56 18.00 -6.17 6.28
N GLU A 57 18.99 -5.80 5.48
CA GLU A 57 19.96 -4.75 5.82
C GLU A 57 19.26 -3.41 6.09
N ARG A 58 18.42 -2.94 5.16
CA ARG A 58 17.69 -1.66 5.30
C ARG A 58 16.67 -1.69 6.44
N ALA A 59 16.01 -2.83 6.68
CA ALA A 59 15.07 -3.00 7.79
C ALA A 59 15.76 -3.17 9.17
N GLY A 60 17.09 -3.27 9.23
CA GLY A 60 17.81 -3.59 10.48
C GLY A 60 17.44 -4.97 11.03
N LEU A 61 17.27 -5.95 10.14
CA LEU A 61 16.89 -7.33 10.44
C LEU A 61 17.95 -8.30 9.86
N THR A 62 17.80 -9.57 10.17
CA THR A 62 18.58 -10.63 9.53
C THR A 62 17.77 -11.26 8.40
N ARG A 63 18.44 -11.78 7.35
CA ARG A 63 17.77 -12.53 6.28
C ARG A 63 16.92 -13.71 6.79
N PRO A 64 17.37 -14.52 7.78
CA PRO A 64 16.49 -15.51 8.41
C PRO A 64 15.22 -14.95 9.03
N ALA A 65 15.25 -13.72 9.57
CA ALA A 65 14.05 -13.07 10.08
C ALA A 65 13.05 -12.75 8.95
N ILE A 66 13.52 -12.29 7.79
CA ILE A 66 12.65 -12.11 6.61
C ILE A 66 12.04 -13.45 6.18
N ASN A 67 12.88 -14.51 6.06
CA ASN A 67 12.41 -15.84 5.65
C ASN A 67 11.40 -16.49 6.63
N HIS A 68 11.34 -16.01 7.87
CA HIS A 68 10.33 -16.44 8.84
C HIS A 68 8.92 -15.94 8.46
N TYR A 69 8.81 -14.75 7.87
CA TYR A 69 7.55 -14.14 7.47
C TYR A 69 7.19 -14.46 6.01
N PHE A 70 8.16 -14.47 5.12
CA PHE A 70 7.95 -14.60 3.67
C PHE A 70 8.85 -15.68 3.09
N HIS A 71 8.26 -16.66 2.40
CA HIS A 71 9.01 -17.81 1.87
C HIS A 71 9.69 -17.51 0.53
N SER A 72 9.15 -16.57 -0.24
CA SER A 72 9.71 -16.16 -1.52
C SER A 72 9.63 -14.64 -1.72
N LYS A 73 10.42 -14.12 -2.68
CA LYS A 73 10.35 -12.72 -3.09
C LYS A 73 8.96 -12.37 -3.65
N LYS A 74 8.34 -13.32 -4.35
CA LYS A 74 6.98 -13.14 -4.87
C LYS A 74 5.97 -13.01 -3.72
N ASP A 75 6.02 -13.88 -2.69
CA ASP A 75 5.11 -13.79 -1.54
C ASP A 75 5.24 -12.43 -0.84
N LEU A 76 6.47 -11.94 -0.68
CA LEU A 76 6.70 -10.61 -0.11
C LEU A 76 6.18 -9.49 -1.02
N TYR A 77 6.38 -9.60 -2.33
CA TYR A 77 5.87 -8.63 -3.30
C TYR A 77 4.35 -8.58 -3.29
N ASP A 78 3.70 -9.74 -3.31
CA ASP A 78 2.23 -9.85 -3.23
C ASP A 78 1.69 -9.24 -1.95
N ALA A 79 2.34 -9.49 -0.79
CA ALA A 79 1.94 -8.89 0.49
C ALA A 79 2.16 -7.36 0.54
N VAL A 80 3.23 -6.86 -0.08
CA VAL A 80 3.44 -5.41 -0.24
C VAL A 80 2.36 -4.80 -1.11
N PHE A 81 1.98 -5.49 -2.19
CA PHE A 81 0.94 -5.05 -3.12
C PHE A 81 -0.42 -4.98 -2.41
N GLU A 82 -0.81 -6.04 -1.70
CA GLU A 82 -2.03 -6.10 -0.88
C GLU A 82 -2.08 -4.97 0.16
N SER A 83 -0.97 -4.76 0.89
CA SER A 83 -0.88 -3.66 1.85
C SER A 83 -1.01 -2.28 1.19
N ALA A 84 -0.50 -2.09 -0.03
CA ALA A 84 -0.64 -0.85 -0.76
C ALA A 84 -2.08 -0.64 -1.27
N GLU A 85 -2.71 -1.69 -1.78
CA GLU A 85 -4.10 -1.71 -2.23
C GLU A 85 -5.05 -1.35 -1.08
N ASP A 86 -4.95 -2.04 0.07
CA ASP A 86 -5.76 -1.77 1.27
C ASP A 86 -5.64 -0.32 1.74
N ASN A 87 -4.42 0.22 1.77
CA ASN A 87 -4.20 1.57 2.24
C ASN A 87 -4.67 2.65 1.25
N VAL A 88 -4.51 2.46 -0.05
CA VAL A 88 -4.79 3.48 -1.06
C VAL A 88 -6.18 3.30 -1.65
N VAL A 89 -6.49 2.12 -2.20
CA VAL A 89 -7.73 1.88 -2.95
C VAL A 89 -8.92 1.77 -2.00
N THR A 90 -8.83 0.91 -0.99
CA THR A 90 -9.92 0.71 -0.02
C THR A 90 -10.24 2.00 0.76
N THR A 91 -9.20 2.75 1.19
CA THR A 91 -9.39 4.04 1.86
C THR A 91 -10.00 5.08 0.92
N GLY A 92 -9.57 5.10 -0.35
CA GLY A 92 -10.12 5.97 -1.38
C GLY A 92 -11.60 5.70 -1.63
N MET A 93 -11.98 4.44 -1.84
CA MET A 93 -13.37 4.02 -2.05
C MET A 93 -14.28 4.35 -0.85
N ALA A 94 -13.79 4.09 0.38
CA ALA A 94 -14.53 4.43 1.59
C ALA A 94 -14.78 5.95 1.72
N SER A 95 -13.81 6.76 1.33
CA SER A 95 -13.94 8.23 1.33
C SER A 95 -14.89 8.70 0.24
N ALA A 96 -14.86 8.08 -0.94
CA ALA A 96 -15.76 8.38 -2.05
C ALA A 96 -17.23 8.08 -1.71
N ALA A 97 -17.51 6.98 -1.01
CA ALA A 97 -18.87 6.57 -0.65
C ALA A 97 -19.63 7.62 0.22
N ALA A 98 -18.91 8.55 0.85
CA ALA A 98 -19.51 9.62 1.64
C ALA A 98 -19.82 10.89 0.83
N ALA A 99 -19.37 10.98 -0.42
CA ALA A 99 -19.57 12.14 -1.28
C ALA A 99 -20.95 12.09 -1.98
N PRO A 100 -21.60 13.27 -2.19
CA PRO A 100 -22.98 13.31 -2.66
C PRO A 100 -23.15 13.15 -4.17
N ASP A 101 -22.09 13.34 -4.96
CA ASP A 101 -22.14 13.38 -6.42
C ASP A 101 -20.86 12.80 -7.05
N LEU A 102 -20.87 12.54 -8.34
CA LEU A 102 -19.75 11.94 -9.08
C LEU A 102 -18.44 12.75 -8.98
N PRO A 103 -18.41 14.08 -9.18
CA PRO A 103 -17.19 14.87 -8.99
C PRO A 103 -16.63 14.75 -7.57
N GLY A 104 -17.49 14.79 -6.57
CA GLY A 104 -17.15 14.61 -5.16
C GLY A 104 -16.56 13.23 -4.87
N GLN A 105 -17.16 12.16 -5.40
CA GLN A 105 -16.69 10.78 -5.23
C GLN A 105 -15.27 10.61 -5.79
N LEU A 106 -15.03 11.03 -7.02
CA LEU A 106 -13.72 10.90 -7.66
C LEU A 106 -12.65 11.77 -6.95
N THR A 107 -13.04 12.99 -6.55
CA THR A 107 -12.14 13.90 -5.82
C THR A 107 -11.81 13.37 -4.43
N ALA A 108 -12.79 12.85 -3.70
CA ALA A 108 -12.59 12.27 -2.37
C ALA A 108 -11.68 11.04 -2.41
N PHE A 109 -11.84 10.17 -3.43
CA PHE A 109 -10.93 9.05 -3.67
C PHE A 109 -9.49 9.53 -3.83
N LEU A 110 -9.25 10.48 -4.73
CA LEU A 110 -7.91 10.99 -5.03
C LEU A 110 -7.26 11.68 -3.82
N ARG A 111 -8.02 12.46 -3.05
CA ARG A 111 -7.52 13.10 -1.83
C ARG A 111 -7.16 12.08 -0.76
N ALA A 112 -7.98 11.06 -0.54
CA ALA A 112 -7.68 10.02 0.42
C ALA A 112 -6.41 9.24 0.01
N ALA A 113 -6.27 8.90 -1.26
CA ALA A 113 -5.07 8.27 -1.81
C ALA A 113 -3.82 9.15 -1.63
N SER A 114 -3.93 10.47 -1.88
CA SER A 114 -2.85 11.45 -1.67
C SER A 114 -2.42 11.54 -0.21
N GLN A 115 -3.35 11.51 0.73
CA GLN A 115 -3.05 11.60 2.17
C GLN A 115 -2.29 10.38 2.71
N VAL A 116 -2.63 9.17 2.24
CA VAL A 116 -1.93 7.94 2.64
C VAL A 116 -0.44 8.02 2.28
N ASP A 117 -0.10 8.69 1.18
CA ASP A 117 1.25 8.73 0.61
C ASP A 117 1.98 10.06 0.88
N SER A 118 1.45 10.93 1.74
CA SER A 118 1.93 12.29 1.95
C SER A 118 3.37 12.38 2.47
N GLU A 119 3.83 11.40 3.25
CA GLU A 119 5.13 11.45 3.92
C GLU A 119 6.29 10.96 3.03
N ASP A 120 6.18 9.76 2.43
CA ASP A 120 7.31 9.11 1.75
C ASP A 120 7.09 8.80 0.27
N ARG A 121 5.87 8.95 -0.23
CA ARG A 121 5.47 8.73 -1.62
C ARG A 121 5.72 7.30 -2.13
N SER A 122 5.97 6.38 -1.21
CA SER A 122 6.36 5.01 -1.56
C SER A 122 5.21 4.18 -2.09
N TYR A 123 3.97 4.48 -1.69
CA TYR A 123 2.79 3.81 -2.22
C TYR A 123 2.57 4.14 -3.70
N ALA A 124 2.53 5.42 -4.06
CA ALA A 124 2.35 5.85 -5.44
C ALA A 124 3.49 5.35 -6.35
N ARG A 125 4.73 5.43 -5.87
CA ARG A 125 5.90 4.88 -6.58
C ARG A 125 5.79 3.38 -6.78
N PHE A 126 5.44 2.64 -5.74
CA PHE A 126 5.31 1.19 -5.80
C PHE A 126 4.22 0.77 -6.78
N ILE A 127 3.00 1.31 -6.64
CA ILE A 127 1.86 0.98 -7.50
C ILE A 127 2.18 1.30 -8.98
N THR A 128 2.79 2.46 -9.24
CA THR A 128 3.17 2.83 -10.61
C THR A 128 4.27 1.90 -11.17
N SER A 129 5.27 1.55 -10.37
CA SER A 129 6.35 0.63 -10.77
C SER A 129 5.84 -0.79 -10.96
N ALA A 130 4.82 -1.21 -10.22
CA ALA A 130 4.25 -2.55 -10.29
C ALA A 130 3.64 -2.85 -11.67
N LEU A 131 3.09 -1.87 -12.38
CA LEU A 131 2.65 -2.06 -13.77
C LEU A 131 3.81 -2.36 -14.71
N LEU A 132 4.94 -1.67 -14.55
CA LEU A 132 6.14 -1.92 -15.35
C LEU A 132 6.76 -3.28 -15.01
N ASP A 133 6.75 -3.64 -13.73
CA ASP A 133 7.20 -4.96 -13.29
C ASP A 133 6.29 -6.08 -13.85
N ALA A 134 4.98 -5.91 -13.81
CA ALA A 134 4.01 -6.85 -14.39
C ALA A 134 4.17 -7.02 -15.92
N PHE A 135 4.60 -5.97 -16.63
CA PHE A 135 4.93 -6.07 -18.05
C PHE A 135 6.16 -6.95 -18.30
N ARG A 136 7.18 -6.88 -17.43
CA ARG A 136 8.45 -7.62 -17.54
C ARG A 136 8.38 -9.01 -16.92
N HIS A 137 7.54 -9.21 -15.91
CA HIS A 137 7.42 -10.42 -15.08
C HIS A 137 5.98 -10.95 -15.17
N PRO A 138 5.71 -11.92 -16.06
CA PRO A 138 4.36 -12.46 -16.27
C PRO A 138 3.69 -12.98 -15.00
N GLU A 139 4.48 -13.48 -14.04
CA GLU A 139 4.00 -13.98 -12.75
C GLU A 139 3.42 -12.89 -11.81
N LEU A 140 3.66 -11.62 -12.12
CA LEU A 140 3.11 -10.47 -11.37
C LEU A 140 1.86 -9.87 -12.03
N ARG A 141 1.54 -10.30 -13.25
CA ARG A 141 0.54 -9.66 -14.12
C ARG A 141 -0.87 -9.74 -13.55
N ASP A 142 -1.25 -10.92 -13.05
CA ASP A 142 -2.62 -11.15 -12.58
C ASP A 142 -2.98 -10.21 -11.42
N ARG A 143 -2.03 -9.97 -10.52
CA ARG A 143 -2.23 -9.06 -9.38
C ARG A 143 -2.38 -7.60 -9.83
N ALA A 144 -1.51 -7.14 -10.72
CA ALA A 144 -1.57 -5.77 -11.23
C ALA A 144 -2.85 -5.51 -12.03
N HIS A 145 -3.33 -6.51 -12.80
CA HIS A 145 -4.58 -6.40 -13.54
C HIS A 145 -5.80 -6.40 -12.61
N ALA A 146 -5.80 -7.24 -11.57
CA ALA A 146 -6.90 -7.27 -10.61
C ALA A 146 -7.13 -5.89 -9.96
N GLN A 147 -6.07 -5.19 -9.58
CA GLN A 147 -6.18 -3.84 -9.03
C GLN A 147 -6.72 -2.82 -10.05
N LEU A 148 -6.26 -2.90 -11.31
CA LEU A 148 -6.80 -2.04 -12.37
C LEU A 148 -8.30 -2.28 -12.56
N ASP A 149 -8.72 -3.54 -12.54
CA ASP A 149 -10.12 -3.93 -12.70
C ASP A 149 -10.97 -3.43 -11.52
N GLU A 150 -10.45 -3.47 -10.29
CA GLU A 150 -11.14 -2.95 -9.10
C GLU A 150 -11.41 -1.44 -9.21
N VAL A 151 -10.37 -0.65 -9.55
CA VAL A 151 -10.53 0.80 -9.73
C VAL A 151 -11.46 1.11 -10.92
N ARG A 152 -11.39 0.33 -12.00
CA ARG A 152 -12.27 0.46 -13.17
C ARG A 152 -13.74 0.22 -12.78
N GLU A 153 -14.02 -0.85 -12.04
CA GLU A 153 -15.38 -1.17 -11.59
C GLU A 153 -15.93 -0.11 -10.61
N PHE A 154 -15.10 0.41 -9.73
CA PHE A 154 -15.47 1.53 -8.87
C PHE A 154 -15.90 2.75 -9.71
N VAL A 155 -15.07 3.18 -10.66
CA VAL A 155 -15.39 4.34 -11.53
C VAL A 155 -16.63 4.08 -12.37
N ALA A 156 -16.77 2.87 -12.96
CA ALA A 156 -17.93 2.50 -13.75
C ALA A 156 -19.21 2.45 -12.89
N GLY A 157 -19.11 1.99 -11.66
CA GLY A 157 -20.22 2.00 -10.69
C GLY A 157 -20.69 3.42 -10.39
N SER A 158 -19.74 4.31 -10.02
CA SER A 158 -20.04 5.73 -9.75
C SER A 158 -20.68 6.43 -10.96
N LEU A 159 -20.22 6.13 -12.18
CA LEU A 159 -20.83 6.67 -13.40
C LEU A 159 -22.26 6.18 -13.62
N ARG A 160 -22.55 4.89 -13.39
CA ARG A 160 -23.91 4.33 -13.51
C ARG A 160 -24.86 4.97 -12.50
N GLU A 161 -24.43 5.10 -11.26
CA GLU A 161 -25.19 5.77 -10.19
C GLU A 161 -25.50 7.24 -10.56
N ALA A 162 -24.49 7.97 -11.09
CA ALA A 162 -24.68 9.35 -11.53
C ALA A 162 -25.64 9.48 -12.72
N ILE A 163 -25.65 8.51 -13.64
CA ILE A 163 -26.64 8.45 -14.74
C ILE A 163 -28.05 8.20 -14.18
N GLU A 164 -28.22 7.26 -13.25
CA GLU A 164 -29.49 6.96 -12.61
C GLU A 164 -30.03 8.15 -11.79
N ALA A 165 -29.13 8.90 -11.15
CA ALA A 165 -29.47 10.13 -10.42
C ALA A 165 -29.76 11.33 -11.35
N GLY A 166 -29.49 11.22 -12.65
CA GLY A 166 -29.66 12.32 -13.61
C GLY A 166 -28.57 13.39 -13.56
N GLU A 167 -27.46 13.12 -12.88
CA GLU A 167 -26.29 14.02 -12.81
C GLU A 167 -25.50 14.02 -14.12
N VAL A 168 -25.50 12.89 -14.81
CA VAL A 168 -24.77 12.66 -16.06
C VAL A 168 -25.75 12.19 -17.14
N ARG A 169 -25.48 12.58 -18.39
CA ARG A 169 -26.30 12.24 -19.55
C ARG A 169 -26.40 10.72 -19.74
N ALA A 170 -27.61 10.23 -20.04
CA ALA A 170 -27.91 8.80 -20.15
C ALA A 170 -27.27 8.09 -21.37
N ASP A 171 -26.84 8.84 -22.38
CA ASP A 171 -26.21 8.32 -23.60
C ASP A 171 -24.66 8.26 -23.48
N LEU A 172 -24.10 8.43 -22.27
CA LEU A 172 -22.67 8.34 -22.03
C LEU A 172 -22.18 6.91 -22.24
N ASP A 173 -21.05 6.75 -22.95
CA ASP A 173 -20.32 5.48 -23.00
C ASP A 173 -19.56 5.27 -21.68
N VAL A 174 -20.20 4.57 -20.74
CA VAL A 174 -19.65 4.30 -19.41
C VAL A 174 -18.28 3.61 -19.52
N GLY A 175 -18.11 2.67 -20.46
CA GLY A 175 -16.84 1.96 -20.62
C GLY A 175 -15.71 2.90 -21.04
N ALA A 176 -15.92 3.67 -22.10
CA ALA A 176 -14.89 4.60 -22.61
C ALA A 176 -14.55 5.70 -21.58
N VAL A 177 -15.55 6.23 -20.88
CA VAL A 177 -15.33 7.27 -19.86
C VAL A 177 -14.63 6.69 -18.63
N SER A 178 -14.97 5.47 -18.21
CA SER A 178 -14.24 4.80 -17.11
C SER A 178 -12.76 4.62 -17.44
N GLU A 179 -12.43 4.14 -18.63
CA GLU A 179 -11.03 4.00 -19.07
C GLU A 179 -10.30 5.35 -19.08
N MET A 180 -10.95 6.41 -19.56
CA MET A 180 -10.38 7.77 -19.55
C MET A 180 -10.10 8.25 -18.11
N LEU A 181 -11.07 8.11 -17.20
CA LEU A 181 -10.92 8.53 -15.81
C LEU A 181 -9.84 7.71 -15.09
N VAL A 182 -9.81 6.39 -15.27
CA VAL A 182 -8.76 5.52 -14.74
C VAL A 182 -7.39 5.96 -15.26
N ALA A 183 -7.25 6.26 -16.56
CA ALA A 183 -5.99 6.76 -17.12
C ALA A 183 -5.55 8.09 -16.49
N VAL A 184 -6.47 9.01 -16.23
CA VAL A 184 -6.19 10.28 -15.54
C VAL A 184 -5.76 10.02 -14.09
N MET A 185 -6.47 9.16 -13.35
CA MET A 185 -6.13 8.78 -11.97
C MET A 185 -4.74 8.15 -11.88
N TRP A 186 -4.39 7.26 -12.81
CA TRP A 186 -3.05 6.69 -12.92
C TRP A 186 -1.98 7.74 -13.25
N GLY A 187 -2.29 8.70 -14.12
CA GLY A 187 -1.43 9.84 -14.40
C GLY A 187 -1.16 10.67 -13.15
N MET A 188 -2.16 10.88 -12.30
CA MET A 188 -1.99 11.54 -10.99
C MET A 188 -1.14 10.71 -10.03
N GLY A 189 -1.30 9.38 -10.01
CA GLY A 189 -0.44 8.47 -9.25
C GLY A 189 1.03 8.55 -9.69
N LEU A 190 1.29 8.57 -10.99
CA LEU A 190 2.64 8.80 -11.54
C LEU A 190 3.19 10.15 -11.12
N TYR A 191 2.37 11.21 -11.21
CA TYR A 191 2.75 12.55 -10.80
C TYR A 191 3.09 12.59 -9.30
N ALA A 192 2.25 11.99 -8.45
CA ALA A 192 2.45 11.87 -7.01
C ALA A 192 3.77 11.16 -6.68
N GLY A 193 4.05 10.04 -7.32
CA GLY A 193 5.23 9.22 -7.03
C GLY A 193 6.55 9.84 -7.49
N PHE A 194 6.59 10.45 -8.67
CA PHE A 194 7.85 10.74 -9.37
C PHE A 194 8.08 12.20 -9.76
N VAL A 195 7.04 13.02 -9.84
CA VAL A 195 7.14 14.36 -10.46
C VAL A 195 6.92 15.48 -9.46
N GLY A 196 5.70 15.60 -8.92
CA GLY A 196 5.28 16.73 -8.12
C GLY A 196 5.59 16.60 -6.62
N THR A 197 5.35 17.67 -5.87
CA THR A 197 5.26 17.64 -4.40
C THR A 197 3.83 17.30 -3.99
N HIS A 198 3.61 17.01 -2.69
CA HIS A 198 2.26 16.80 -2.15
C HIS A 198 1.34 18.01 -2.44
N ASP A 199 1.80 19.24 -2.16
CA ASP A 199 1.02 20.47 -2.40
C ASP A 199 0.68 20.66 -3.88
N GLN A 200 1.61 20.30 -4.78
CA GLN A 200 1.35 20.34 -6.22
C GLN A 200 0.31 19.31 -6.64
N LEU A 201 0.34 18.11 -6.06
CA LEU A 201 -0.67 17.09 -6.32
C LEU A 201 -2.06 17.54 -5.84
N GLU A 202 -2.16 18.11 -4.64
CA GLU A 202 -3.42 18.66 -4.12
C GLU A 202 -3.96 19.75 -5.08
N SER A 203 -3.08 20.62 -5.59
CA SER A 203 -3.46 21.62 -6.59
C SER A 203 -3.97 20.99 -7.90
N VAL A 204 -3.37 19.88 -8.35
CA VAL A 204 -3.83 19.14 -9.54
C VAL A 204 -5.19 18.50 -9.28
N ILE A 205 -5.41 17.90 -8.10
CA ILE A 205 -6.71 17.33 -7.71
C ILE A 205 -7.79 18.42 -7.68
N ASP A 206 -7.48 19.61 -7.18
CA ASP A 206 -8.42 20.75 -7.19
C ASP A 206 -8.81 21.16 -8.62
N GLN A 207 -7.86 21.21 -9.55
CA GLN A 207 -8.17 21.52 -10.94
C GLN A 207 -8.97 20.40 -11.62
N PHE A 208 -8.69 19.14 -11.27
CA PHE A 208 -9.47 18.02 -11.77
C PHE A 208 -10.94 18.08 -11.27
N SER A 209 -11.16 18.41 -10.01
CA SER A 209 -12.50 18.65 -9.48
C SER A 209 -13.23 19.73 -10.28
N ARG A 210 -12.58 20.87 -10.53
CA ARG A 210 -13.14 21.96 -11.35
C ARG A 210 -13.43 21.58 -12.79
N LEU A 211 -12.63 20.67 -13.35
CA LEU A 211 -12.89 20.14 -14.68
C LEU A 211 -14.17 19.30 -14.70
N LEU A 212 -14.36 18.47 -13.67
CA LEU A 212 -15.53 17.57 -13.58
C LEU A 212 -16.84 18.34 -13.34
N ASP A 213 -16.82 19.40 -12.54
CA ASP A 213 -17.98 20.24 -12.25
C ASP A 213 -18.21 21.36 -13.28
N GLY A 214 -17.38 21.43 -14.34
CA GLY A 214 -17.50 22.42 -15.41
C GLY A 214 -17.08 23.83 -15.03
N SER A 215 -16.41 24.06 -13.90
CA SER A 215 -15.99 25.38 -13.41
C SER A 215 -14.55 25.75 -13.76
N LEU A 216 -13.87 24.95 -14.59
CA LEU A 216 -12.48 25.23 -14.98
C LEU A 216 -12.36 26.37 -15.98
N TRP A 217 -13.38 26.61 -16.84
CA TRP A 217 -13.44 27.67 -17.87
C TRP A 217 -14.82 28.30 -17.99
#